data_a82058502cca6867d467aac93dd3cb28
#
_entry.id   a82058502cca6867d467aac93dd3cb28
#
_cell.length_a   1.000
_cell.length_b   1.000
_cell.length_c   1.000
_cell.angle_alpha   90.00
_cell.angle_beta   90.00
_cell.angle_gamma   90.00
#
_symmetry.space_group_name_H-M   'P 1'
#
loop_
_entity.id
_entity.type
_entity.pdbx_description
1 polymer ?
#
loop_
_entity_poly.entity_id
_entity_poly.type
_entity_poly.pdbx_seq_one_letter_code
_entity_poly.pdbx_strand_id
1 'polypeptide(L)'
;MKIKHVLFATLVLGIAAGASAQMKPEDQIKFRKAGYAFMSWNMGKIKAQTIDAPASFNKDQVLAAATVIAATANSGMGALFGAGTD
;
A
#
# COMPACT_ATOMS: atom_id res chain seq x y z
N MET A 1 15.07 -18.43 25.72
CA MET A 1 13.94 -18.40 24.77
C MET A 1 12.74 -17.66 25.33
N LYS A 2 12.28 -17.99 26.52
CA LYS A 2 11.15 -17.29 27.15
C LYS A 2 11.41 -15.79 27.33
N ILE A 3 12.65 -15.42 27.67
CA ILE A 3 13.03 -14.04 27.87
C ILE A 3 12.86 -13.22 26.57
N LYS A 4 13.21 -13.83 25.43
CA LYS A 4 13.07 -13.18 24.12
C LYS A 4 11.62 -12.88 23.79
N HIS A 5 10.72 -13.82 24.10
CA HIS A 5 9.30 -13.63 23.86
C HIS A 5 8.73 -12.52 24.74
N VAL A 6 9.14 -12.46 25.98
CA VAL A 6 8.69 -11.41 26.92
C VAL A 6 9.16 -10.04 26.43
N LEU A 7 10.42 -9.93 26.03
CA LEU A 7 10.97 -8.67 25.52
C LEU A 7 10.27 -8.24 24.26
N PHE A 8 9.96 -9.17 23.35
CA PHE A 8 9.26 -8.88 22.14
C PHE A 8 7.84 -8.38 22.42
N ALA A 9 7.13 -9.02 23.33
CA ALA A 9 5.78 -8.60 23.70
C ALA A 9 5.79 -7.19 24.30
N THR A 10 6.76 -6.88 25.16
CA THR A 10 6.91 -5.56 25.74
C THR A 10 7.18 -4.51 24.67
N LEU A 11 8.02 -4.83 23.70
CA LEU A 11 8.32 -3.94 22.59
C LEU A 11 7.09 -3.63 21.76
N VAL A 12 6.29 -4.68 21.46
CA VAL A 12 5.04 -4.49 20.69
C VAL A 12 4.08 -3.58 21.45
N LEU A 13 3.92 -3.76 22.75
CA LEU A 13 3.07 -2.89 23.56
C LEU A 13 3.59 -1.46 23.56
N GLY A 14 4.91 -1.29 23.64
CA GLY A 14 5.51 0.04 23.58
C GLY A 14 5.27 0.73 22.23
N ILE A 15 5.37 -0.02 21.13
CA ILE A 15 5.08 0.50 19.80
C ILE A 15 3.60 0.88 19.70
N ALA A 16 2.69 0.06 20.19
CA ALA A 16 1.27 0.35 20.16
C ALA A 16 0.93 1.61 20.94
N ALA A 17 1.53 1.79 22.11
CA ALA A 17 1.34 3.00 22.90
C ALA A 17 1.92 4.24 22.20
N GLY A 18 3.09 4.08 21.56
CA GLY A 18 3.72 5.16 20.79
C GLY A 18 3.01 5.48 19.51
N ALA A 19 2.28 4.50 18.95
CA ALA A 19 1.54 4.67 17.69
C ALA A 19 0.36 5.63 17.84
N SER A 20 -0.01 6.02 19.08
CA SER A 20 -0.98 7.08 19.28
C SER A 20 -0.46 8.44 18.80
N ALA A 21 0.87 8.58 18.69
CA ALA A 21 1.50 9.73 18.05
C ALA A 21 1.42 9.53 16.55
N GLN A 22 0.42 10.14 15.93
CA GLN A 22 0.18 9.97 14.51
C GLN A 22 1.26 10.60 13.64
N MET A 23 1.46 10.02 12.49
CA MET A 23 2.28 10.58 11.43
C MET A 23 1.74 11.97 11.05
N LYS A 24 2.63 12.87 10.70
CA LYS A 24 2.23 14.21 10.25
C LYS A 24 1.31 14.14 9.04
N PRO A 25 0.32 15.02 8.90
CA PRO A 25 -0.60 15.01 7.77
C PRO A 25 0.09 15.03 6.41
N GLU A 26 1.16 15.80 6.25
CA GLU A 26 1.89 15.86 4.99
C GLU A 26 2.56 14.54 4.64
N ASP A 27 3.00 13.77 5.63
CA ASP A 27 3.57 12.44 5.40
C ASP A 27 2.48 11.44 5.04
N GLN A 28 1.32 11.54 5.65
CA GLN A 28 0.16 10.72 5.30
C GLN A 28 -0.27 10.97 3.86
N ILE A 29 -0.32 12.24 3.45
CA ILE A 29 -0.63 12.62 2.07
C ILE A 29 0.39 12.02 1.11
N LYS A 30 1.66 12.06 1.47
CA LYS A 30 2.74 11.48 0.67
C LYS A 30 2.52 9.99 0.42
N PHE A 31 2.16 9.23 1.47
CA PHE A 31 1.93 7.80 1.32
C PHE A 31 0.65 7.50 0.54
N ARG A 32 -0.38 8.33 0.67
CA ARG A 32 -1.59 8.19 -0.14
C ARG A 32 -1.27 8.39 -1.63
N LYS A 33 -0.51 9.42 -1.95
CA LYS A 33 -0.06 9.68 -3.33
C LYS A 33 0.79 8.53 -3.85
N ALA A 34 1.64 7.95 -3.02
CA ALA A 34 2.45 6.81 -3.39
C ALA A 34 1.58 5.59 -3.71
N GLY A 35 0.52 5.36 -2.95
CA GLY A 35 -0.44 4.29 -3.23
C GLY A 35 -1.12 4.45 -4.57
N TYR A 36 -1.61 5.66 -4.87
CA TYR A 36 -2.21 5.95 -6.17
C TYR A 36 -1.19 5.88 -7.31
N ALA A 37 0.05 6.32 -7.08
CA ALA A 37 1.11 6.21 -8.07
C ALA A 37 1.41 4.75 -8.38
N PHE A 38 1.42 3.88 -7.38
CA PHE A 38 1.63 2.46 -7.58
C PHE A 38 0.51 1.82 -8.39
N MET A 39 -0.74 2.17 -8.11
CA MET A 39 -1.89 1.72 -8.91
C MET A 39 -1.77 2.20 -10.37
N SER A 40 -1.39 3.45 -10.56
CA SER A 40 -1.20 4.03 -11.88
C SER A 40 -0.12 3.30 -12.68
N TRP A 41 1.00 2.96 -12.02
CA TRP A 41 2.07 2.19 -12.64
C TRP A 41 1.60 0.82 -13.10
N ASN A 42 0.79 0.15 -12.29
CA ASN A 42 0.21 -1.14 -12.66
C ASN A 42 -0.80 -1.01 -13.80
N MET A 43 -1.59 0.07 -13.79
CA MET A 43 -2.52 0.35 -14.88
C MET A 43 -1.76 0.58 -16.20
N GLY A 44 -0.62 1.28 -16.14
CA GLY A 44 0.24 1.49 -17.29
C GLY A 44 0.77 0.18 -17.86
N LYS A 45 1.09 -0.79 -17.02
CA LYS A 45 1.51 -2.13 -17.48
C LYS A 45 0.42 -2.83 -18.27
N ILE A 46 -0.82 -2.73 -17.79
CA ILE A 46 -1.96 -3.32 -18.50
C ILE A 46 -2.15 -2.64 -19.85
N LYS A 47 -2.14 -1.31 -19.86
CA LYS A 47 -2.29 -0.53 -21.10
C LYS A 47 -1.21 -0.88 -22.12
N ALA A 48 0.05 -0.93 -21.68
CA ALA A 48 1.18 -1.22 -22.56
C ALA A 48 1.05 -2.58 -23.25
N GLN A 49 0.51 -3.56 -22.55
CA GLN A 49 0.43 -4.94 -23.05
C GLN A 49 -0.88 -5.26 -23.76
N THR A 50 -1.89 -4.40 -23.67
CA THR A 50 -3.19 -4.66 -24.28
C THR A 50 -3.52 -3.69 -25.39
N ILE A 51 -3.11 -2.44 -25.25
CA ILE A 51 -3.45 -1.37 -26.21
C ILE A 51 -2.23 -0.97 -27.03
N ASP A 52 -1.12 -0.64 -26.37
CA ASP A 52 0.05 -0.07 -27.04
C ASP A 52 0.87 -1.12 -27.79
N ALA A 53 1.07 -2.29 -27.19
CA ALA A 53 1.87 -3.36 -27.77
C ALA A 53 1.25 -4.72 -27.46
N PRO A 54 0.13 -5.09 -28.10
CA PRO A 54 -0.55 -6.35 -27.79
C PRO A 54 0.33 -7.60 -27.99
N ALA A 55 1.34 -7.51 -28.85
CA ALA A 55 2.25 -8.63 -29.07
C ALA A 55 3.10 -8.94 -27.83
N SER A 56 3.23 -8.01 -26.92
CA SER A 56 3.99 -8.21 -25.68
C SER A 56 3.11 -8.70 -24.52
N PHE A 57 1.87 -9.10 -24.79
CA PHE A 57 0.93 -9.52 -23.77
C PHE A 57 1.49 -10.68 -22.94
N ASN A 58 1.51 -10.49 -21.64
CA ASN A 58 1.90 -11.51 -20.68
C ASN A 58 0.76 -11.65 -19.68
N LYS A 59 0.06 -12.77 -19.76
CA LYS A 59 -1.14 -13.01 -18.95
C LYS A 59 -0.87 -12.89 -17.47
N ASP A 60 0.21 -13.50 -17.00
CA ASP A 60 0.53 -13.50 -15.57
C ASP A 60 0.84 -12.10 -15.06
N GLN A 61 1.54 -11.31 -15.86
CA GLN A 61 1.85 -9.92 -15.50
C GLN A 61 0.61 -9.04 -15.46
N VAL A 62 -0.25 -9.16 -16.46
CA VAL A 62 -1.50 -8.41 -16.52
C VAL A 62 -2.41 -8.81 -15.36
N LEU A 63 -2.50 -10.10 -15.05
CA LEU A 63 -3.29 -10.58 -13.93
C LEU A 63 -2.75 -10.06 -12.61
N ALA A 64 -1.44 -10.10 -12.42
CA ALA A 64 -0.81 -9.58 -11.20
C ALA A 64 -1.07 -8.07 -11.04
N ALA A 65 -0.93 -7.30 -12.12
CA ALA A 65 -1.20 -5.87 -12.09
C ALA A 65 -2.66 -5.56 -11.76
N ALA A 66 -3.59 -6.29 -12.36
CA ALA A 66 -5.02 -6.14 -12.07
C ALA A 66 -5.33 -6.50 -10.63
N THR A 67 -4.70 -7.53 -10.10
CA THR A 67 -4.88 -7.96 -8.71
C THR A 67 -4.39 -6.89 -7.73
N VAL A 68 -3.25 -6.27 -8.01
CA VAL A 68 -2.72 -5.18 -7.18
C VAL A 68 -3.69 -4.00 -7.17
N ILE A 69 -4.19 -3.61 -8.35
CA ILE A 69 -5.13 -2.49 -8.47
C ILE A 69 -6.41 -2.79 -7.67
N ALA A 70 -6.98 -3.96 -7.87
CA ALA A 70 -8.22 -4.35 -7.20
C ALA A 70 -8.02 -4.43 -5.69
N ALA A 71 -6.93 -5.04 -5.22
CA ALA A 71 -6.64 -5.17 -3.80
C ALA A 71 -6.45 -3.80 -3.15
N THR A 72 -5.72 -2.90 -3.79
CA THR A 72 -5.48 -1.56 -3.27
C THR A 72 -6.77 -0.75 -3.25
N ALA A 73 -7.53 -0.79 -4.33
CA ALA A 73 -8.79 -0.04 -4.42
C ALA A 73 -9.83 -0.52 -3.40
N ASN A 74 -9.83 -1.82 -3.10
CA ASN A 74 -10.79 -2.43 -2.18
C ASN A 74 -10.24 -2.59 -0.76
N SER A 75 -9.05 -2.10 -0.49
CA SER A 75 -8.38 -2.29 0.80
C SER A 75 -8.94 -1.43 1.94
N GLY A 76 -9.78 -0.46 1.61
CA GLY A 76 -10.18 0.54 2.59
C GLY A 76 -9.11 1.59 2.81
N MET A 77 -8.25 1.79 1.83
CA MET A 77 -7.09 2.69 1.92
C MET A 77 -7.48 4.09 2.41
N GLY A 78 -8.66 4.58 2.02
CA GLY A 78 -9.12 5.90 2.44
C GLY A 78 -9.26 6.04 3.95
N ALA A 79 -9.53 4.96 4.66
CA ALA A 79 -9.66 4.97 6.11
C ALA A 79 -8.32 5.02 6.85
N LEU A 80 -7.22 4.85 6.13
CA LEU A 80 -5.88 4.84 6.72
C LEU A 80 -5.34 6.25 7.00
N PHE A 81 -5.98 7.26 6.46
CA PHE A 81 -5.48 8.64 6.54
C PHE A 81 -6.36 9.47 7.48
N GLY A 82 -5.70 10.18 8.37
CA GLY A 82 -6.37 10.93 9.42
C GLY A 82 -6.79 12.33 8.99
N ALA A 83 -7.23 13.09 9.99
CA ALA A 83 -7.66 14.47 9.80
C ALA A 83 -6.51 15.32 9.27
N GLY A 84 -6.84 16.32 8.46
CA GLY A 84 -5.87 17.24 7.89
C GLY A 84 -5.20 16.74 6.60
N THR A 85 -5.65 15.62 6.05
CA THR A 85 -5.07 15.05 4.83
C THR A 85 -5.86 15.37 3.58
N ASP A 86 -6.89 16.16 3.68
CA ASP A 86 -7.76 16.55 2.56
C ASP A 86 -7.06 17.41 1.52
#